data_ad233f2dd4f2e9cc3cc1758d61e54e7f
#
_entry.id   ad233f2dd4f2e9cc3cc1758d61e54e7f
#
_cell.length_a   1.000
_cell.length_b   1.000
_cell.length_c   1.000
_cell.angle_alpha   90.00
_cell.angle_beta   90.00
_cell.angle_gamma   90.00
#
_symmetry.space_group_name_H-M   'P 1'
#
loop_
_entity.id
_entity.type
_entity.pdbx_description
1 polymer ?
#
loop_
_entity_poly.entity_id
_entity_poly.type
_entity_poly.pdbx_seq_one_letter_code
_entity_poly.pdbx_strand_id
1 'polypeptide(L)'
;MIYFFLLLFLSPFSYCADADSTKSSSRGINYTKLAFVGVGTAGTMAVIHVYQKNAWWSGQRRSFHIVNDWEYALNIDKIGHFYGANLISNLFSSSLQWAGVEKGKSMIYGALLGSIFGLYVEFEDGFATDWGFSPGDAGANILGAWYPVAQSYFPVLKNFNFKWSYIPTSQLKSGQKKIFIDDHEGQTMWLSISVVNFLPEKIKKSYPSFLNLAVGYGVRDLDGRGGGIREFYISLDYDLEKLPGDGWLWGLIKKNLNYIHLPAPAVRLTPRFAFFGLFFSKKI
;
A
#
# COMPACT_ATOMS: atom_id res chain seq x y z
N MET A 1 10.83 -10.10 -1.02
CA MET A 1 11.30 -8.69 -0.94
C MET A 1 11.72 -8.14 -2.29
N ILE A 2 12.61 -8.81 -3.04
CA ILE A 2 13.06 -8.36 -4.38
C ILE A 2 11.89 -8.17 -5.37
N TYR A 3 10.91 -9.07 -5.40
CA TYR A 3 9.76 -8.99 -6.31
C TYR A 3 8.76 -7.87 -6.00
N PHE A 4 8.58 -7.50 -4.73
CA PHE A 4 7.75 -6.34 -4.36
C PHE A 4 8.42 -5.03 -4.76
N PHE A 5 9.74 -4.92 -4.59
CA PHE A 5 10.53 -3.80 -5.12
C PHE A 5 10.52 -3.79 -6.65
N LEU A 6 10.58 -4.94 -7.32
CA LEU A 6 10.42 -5.03 -8.78
C LEU A 6 9.06 -4.50 -9.25
N LEU A 7 7.96 -4.77 -8.53
CA LEU A 7 6.64 -4.22 -8.83
C LEU A 7 6.62 -2.68 -8.70
N LEU A 8 7.29 -2.12 -7.69
CA LEU A 8 7.44 -0.67 -7.54
C LEU A 8 8.34 -0.07 -8.64
N PHE A 9 9.35 -0.81 -9.10
CA PHE A 9 10.28 -0.37 -10.16
C PHE A 9 9.77 -0.66 -11.57
N LEU A 10 8.85 -1.60 -11.76
CA LEU A 10 8.20 -1.86 -13.06
C LEU A 10 7.15 -0.80 -13.43
N SER A 11 6.94 0.22 -12.60
CA SER A 11 6.19 1.41 -12.98
C SER A 11 7.12 2.57 -13.42
N PRO A 12 7.93 2.42 -14.49
CA PRO A 12 8.75 3.54 -15.02
C PRO A 12 7.88 4.69 -15.51
N PHE A 13 6.58 4.54 -15.41
CA PHE A 13 5.55 5.36 -16.03
C PHE A 13 4.92 6.39 -15.09
N SER A 14 5.33 6.43 -13.81
CA SER A 14 4.67 7.29 -12.81
C SER A 14 5.13 8.75 -12.82
N TYR A 15 6.04 9.13 -13.70
CA TYR A 15 6.61 10.47 -13.71
C TYR A 15 6.06 11.33 -14.84
N CYS A 16 4.98 12.03 -14.62
CA CYS A 16 4.61 13.22 -15.39
C CYS A 16 3.41 13.99 -14.81
N ALA A 17 3.17 13.96 -13.51
CA ALA A 17 1.93 14.56 -12.96
C ALA A 17 2.10 15.91 -12.26
N ASP A 18 3.29 16.32 -11.86
CA ASP A 18 3.47 17.52 -11.02
C ASP A 18 4.39 18.61 -11.58
N ALA A 19 4.71 18.58 -12.87
CA ALA A 19 5.29 19.74 -13.51
C ALA A 19 4.16 20.71 -13.93
N ASP A 20 3.89 21.66 -13.07
CA ASP A 20 3.10 22.86 -13.36
C ASP A 20 1.60 22.62 -13.66
N SER A 21 0.78 22.72 -12.61
CA SER A 21 -0.69 22.67 -12.69
C SER A 21 -1.33 23.86 -13.44
N THR A 22 -0.53 24.77 -14.01
CA THR A 22 -0.99 25.96 -14.73
C THR A 22 -0.90 25.84 -16.24
N LYS A 23 -0.27 24.80 -16.78
CA LYS A 23 -0.29 24.53 -18.23
C LYS A 23 -1.01 23.21 -18.48
N SER A 24 -2.32 23.24 -18.55
CA SER A 24 -3.12 22.24 -19.26
C SER A 24 -2.72 22.26 -20.73
N SER A 25 -1.59 21.67 -21.04
CA SER A 25 -1.23 21.34 -22.42
C SER A 25 -2.17 20.20 -22.80
N SER A 26 -3.05 20.45 -23.74
CA SER A 26 -3.91 19.50 -24.45
C SER A 26 -3.09 18.49 -25.27
N ARG A 27 -2.14 17.79 -24.64
CA ARG A 27 -1.51 16.64 -25.24
C ARG A 27 -2.54 15.51 -25.21
N GLY A 28 -3.06 15.15 -26.37
CA GLY A 28 -3.96 14.01 -26.52
C GLY A 28 -3.34 12.70 -25.97
N ILE A 29 -4.18 11.68 -25.81
CA ILE A 29 -3.75 10.35 -25.35
C ILE A 29 -2.66 9.81 -26.29
N ASN A 30 -1.53 9.41 -25.71
CA ASN A 30 -0.48 8.70 -26.43
C ASN A 30 -0.80 7.20 -26.42
N TYR A 31 -1.33 6.70 -27.52
CA TYR A 31 -1.77 5.31 -27.67
C TYR A 31 -0.64 4.29 -27.51
N THR A 32 0.59 4.63 -27.93
CA THR A 32 1.75 3.76 -27.71
C THR A 32 2.03 3.58 -26.21
N LYS A 33 2.07 4.68 -25.46
CA LYS A 33 2.22 4.61 -23.99
C LYS A 33 1.05 3.86 -23.36
N LEU A 34 -0.18 4.11 -23.81
CA LEU A 34 -1.36 3.42 -23.29
C LEU A 34 -1.27 1.90 -23.54
N ALA A 35 -0.79 1.47 -24.70
CA ALA A 35 -0.54 0.07 -24.99
C ALA A 35 0.52 -0.53 -24.06
N PHE A 36 1.62 0.19 -23.79
CA PHE A 36 2.61 -0.25 -22.79
C PHE A 36 2.01 -0.37 -21.38
N VAL A 37 1.16 0.58 -20.94
CA VAL A 37 0.46 0.49 -19.66
C VAL A 37 -0.42 -0.76 -19.63
N GLY A 38 -1.21 -1.01 -20.69
CA GLY A 38 -2.08 -2.18 -20.77
C GLY A 38 -1.31 -3.50 -20.71
N VAL A 39 -0.28 -3.66 -21.55
CA VAL A 39 0.55 -4.87 -21.57
C VAL A 39 1.31 -5.04 -20.25
N GLY A 40 1.91 -3.97 -19.72
CA GLY A 40 2.63 -4.00 -18.45
C GLY A 40 1.72 -4.37 -17.27
N THR A 41 0.51 -3.81 -17.22
CA THR A 41 -0.49 -4.15 -16.19
C THR A 41 -0.91 -5.61 -16.31
N ALA A 42 -1.29 -6.08 -17.51
CA ALA A 42 -1.69 -7.47 -17.73
C ALA A 42 -0.55 -8.44 -17.37
N GLY A 43 0.68 -8.15 -17.78
CA GLY A 43 1.86 -8.95 -17.42
C GLY A 43 2.10 -9.00 -15.91
N THR A 44 2.02 -7.86 -15.24
CA THR A 44 2.17 -7.78 -13.77
C THR A 44 1.09 -8.59 -13.07
N MET A 45 -0.17 -8.45 -13.48
CA MET A 45 -1.29 -9.21 -12.89
C MET A 45 -1.13 -10.71 -13.12
N ALA A 46 -0.66 -11.13 -14.31
CA ALA A 46 -0.36 -12.53 -14.61
C ALA A 46 0.75 -13.10 -13.69
N VAL A 47 1.82 -12.34 -13.47
CA VAL A 47 2.91 -12.75 -12.57
C VAL A 47 2.41 -12.86 -11.12
N ILE A 48 1.62 -11.88 -10.66
CA ILE A 48 1.02 -11.92 -9.32
C ILE A 48 0.09 -13.13 -9.19
N HIS A 49 -0.78 -13.37 -10.19
CA HIS A 49 -1.66 -14.54 -10.19
C HIS A 49 -0.89 -15.87 -10.06
N VAL A 50 0.15 -16.05 -10.88
CA VAL A 50 0.97 -17.29 -10.83
C VAL A 50 1.62 -17.45 -9.45
N TYR A 51 2.12 -16.33 -8.87
CA TYR A 51 2.72 -16.33 -7.56
C TYR A 51 1.71 -16.70 -6.45
N GLN A 52 0.52 -16.07 -6.45
CA GLN A 52 -0.56 -16.37 -5.51
C GLN A 52 -1.10 -17.79 -5.69
N LYS A 53 -1.30 -18.24 -6.94
CA LYS A 53 -1.73 -19.60 -7.23
C LYS A 53 -0.80 -20.65 -6.61
N ASN A 54 0.49 -20.45 -6.72
CA ASN A 54 1.47 -21.37 -6.17
C ASN A 54 1.54 -21.34 -4.64
N ALA A 55 1.23 -20.19 -4.03
CA ALA A 55 1.26 -20.00 -2.58
C ALA A 55 -0.07 -20.40 -1.92
N TRP A 56 -1.18 -19.88 -2.41
CA TRP A 56 -2.49 -19.96 -1.74
C TRP A 56 -3.44 -20.96 -2.38
N TRP A 57 -3.41 -21.12 -3.71
CA TRP A 57 -4.40 -21.90 -4.47
C TRP A 57 -3.82 -23.17 -5.08
N SER A 58 -2.67 -23.65 -4.58
CA SER A 58 -2.01 -24.85 -5.08
C SER A 58 -2.65 -26.17 -4.62
N GLY A 59 -3.55 -26.09 -3.63
CA GLY A 59 -4.27 -27.25 -3.09
C GLY A 59 -5.49 -27.67 -3.91
N GLN A 60 -6.28 -28.58 -3.34
CA GLN A 60 -7.57 -28.96 -3.93
C GLN A 60 -8.56 -27.80 -3.84
N ARG A 61 -9.33 -27.59 -4.89
CA ARG A 61 -10.44 -26.64 -4.90
C ARG A 61 -11.69 -27.28 -4.30
N ARG A 62 -12.46 -26.49 -3.57
CA ARG A 62 -13.76 -26.89 -3.03
C ARG A 62 -14.87 -26.02 -3.59
N SER A 63 -16.13 -26.31 -3.25
CA SER A 63 -17.25 -25.43 -3.58
C SER A 63 -17.06 -24.05 -2.97
N PHE A 64 -17.49 -23.03 -3.70
CA PHE A 64 -17.42 -21.64 -3.23
C PHE A 64 -18.04 -21.49 -1.84
N HIS A 65 -17.32 -20.84 -0.95
CA HIS A 65 -17.79 -20.59 0.41
C HIS A 65 -17.34 -19.23 0.92
N ILE A 66 -18.15 -18.70 1.81
CA ILE A 66 -17.92 -17.41 2.46
C ILE A 66 -17.45 -17.70 3.89
N VAL A 67 -16.47 -16.92 4.34
CA VAL A 67 -15.95 -16.99 5.71
C VAL A 67 -16.15 -15.67 6.42
N ASN A 68 -16.31 -15.74 7.74
CA ASN A 68 -16.21 -14.57 8.59
C ASN A 68 -14.86 -14.65 9.32
N ASP A 69 -13.90 -13.97 8.75
CA ASP A 69 -12.52 -13.92 9.24
C ASP A 69 -12.18 -12.55 9.85
N TRP A 70 -13.19 -11.83 10.34
CA TRP A 70 -13.03 -10.46 10.85
C TRP A 70 -11.91 -10.34 11.89
N GLU A 71 -11.72 -11.35 12.73
CA GLU A 71 -10.69 -11.38 13.77
C GLU A 71 -9.33 -11.93 13.27
N TYR A 72 -9.28 -12.45 12.06
CA TYR A 72 -8.06 -13.03 11.51
C TYR A 72 -6.90 -12.04 11.58
N ALA A 73 -5.75 -12.54 12.04
CA ALA A 73 -4.52 -11.78 12.25
C ALA A 73 -4.72 -10.44 12.98
N LEU A 74 -5.73 -10.36 13.88
CA LEU A 74 -6.08 -9.14 14.62
C LEU A 74 -6.37 -7.94 13.70
N ASN A 75 -6.97 -8.15 12.54
CA ASN A 75 -7.34 -7.16 11.51
C ASN A 75 -6.17 -6.51 10.75
N ILE A 76 -4.91 -6.88 10.96
CA ILE A 76 -3.80 -6.33 10.16
C ILE A 76 -3.93 -6.75 8.69
N ASP A 77 -4.50 -7.91 8.44
CA ASP A 77 -4.84 -8.41 7.13
C ASP A 77 -5.78 -7.46 6.38
N LYS A 78 -6.88 -7.03 7.00
CA LYS A 78 -7.83 -6.05 6.44
C LYS A 78 -7.15 -4.74 6.08
N ILE A 79 -6.23 -4.26 6.93
CA ILE A 79 -5.43 -3.06 6.66
C ILE A 79 -4.48 -3.33 5.48
N GLY A 80 -3.94 -4.54 5.38
CA GLY A 80 -3.11 -4.99 4.25
C GLY A 80 -3.86 -4.97 2.93
N HIS A 81 -5.11 -5.50 2.89
CA HIS A 81 -5.99 -5.44 1.74
C HIS A 81 -6.30 -3.99 1.32
N PHE A 82 -6.65 -3.13 2.27
CA PHE A 82 -6.85 -1.71 2.01
C PHE A 82 -5.58 -1.06 1.41
N TYR A 83 -4.41 -1.28 2.03
CA TYR A 83 -3.14 -0.73 1.57
C TYR A 83 -2.75 -1.21 0.17
N GLY A 84 -2.86 -2.51 -0.08
CA GLY A 84 -2.55 -3.13 -1.36
C GLY A 84 -3.42 -2.59 -2.50
N ALA A 85 -4.73 -2.50 -2.28
CA ALA A 85 -5.66 -1.95 -3.26
C ALA A 85 -5.44 -0.45 -3.50
N ASN A 86 -5.12 0.33 -2.45
CA ASN A 86 -4.74 1.75 -2.57
C ASN A 86 -3.46 1.91 -3.42
N LEU A 87 -2.44 1.09 -3.16
CA LEU A 87 -1.20 1.10 -3.93
C LEU A 87 -1.43 0.79 -5.42
N ILE A 88 -2.18 -0.27 -5.72
CA ILE A 88 -2.51 -0.66 -7.11
C ILE A 88 -3.27 0.45 -7.82
N SER A 89 -4.29 1.03 -7.17
CA SER A 89 -5.06 2.15 -7.69
C SER A 89 -4.18 3.34 -8.07
N ASN A 90 -3.28 3.75 -7.17
CA ASN A 90 -2.38 4.88 -7.41
C ASN A 90 -1.35 4.61 -8.52
N LEU A 91 -0.75 3.41 -8.54
CA LEU A 91 0.23 3.02 -9.56
C LEU A 91 -0.40 3.01 -10.96
N PHE A 92 -1.57 2.40 -11.09
CA PHE A 92 -2.26 2.33 -12.37
C PHE A 92 -2.76 3.70 -12.82
N SER A 93 -3.36 4.50 -11.91
CA SER A 93 -3.77 5.86 -12.19
C SER A 93 -2.60 6.72 -12.68
N SER A 94 -1.44 6.64 -12.02
CA SER A 94 -0.24 7.37 -12.42
C SER A 94 0.28 6.94 -13.79
N SER A 95 0.22 5.64 -14.08
CA SER A 95 0.60 5.09 -15.39
C SER A 95 -0.31 5.59 -16.52
N LEU A 96 -1.62 5.67 -16.28
CA LEU A 96 -2.57 6.23 -17.24
C LEU A 96 -2.33 7.73 -17.48
N GLN A 97 -2.04 8.49 -16.41
CA GLN A 97 -1.70 9.92 -16.54
C GLN A 97 -0.42 10.11 -17.37
N TRP A 98 0.60 9.24 -17.20
CA TRP A 98 1.78 9.25 -18.05
C TRP A 98 1.46 8.98 -19.53
N ALA A 99 0.42 8.17 -19.83
CA ALA A 99 -0.07 7.94 -21.17
C ALA A 99 -0.94 9.09 -21.73
N GLY A 100 -1.15 10.15 -20.95
CA GLY A 100 -1.93 11.33 -21.37
C GLY A 100 -3.42 11.22 -21.07
N VAL A 101 -3.86 10.24 -20.29
CA VAL A 101 -5.26 10.16 -19.82
C VAL A 101 -5.48 11.24 -18.76
N GLU A 102 -6.61 11.92 -18.85
CA GLU A 102 -7.03 12.94 -17.88
C GLU A 102 -6.97 12.43 -16.43
N LYS A 103 -6.49 13.26 -15.49
CA LYS A 103 -6.27 12.89 -14.10
C LYS A 103 -7.52 12.28 -13.43
N GLY A 104 -8.67 12.92 -13.58
CA GLY A 104 -9.93 12.43 -12.98
C GLY A 104 -10.32 11.04 -13.48
N LYS A 105 -10.27 10.82 -14.79
CA LYS A 105 -10.54 9.51 -15.41
C LYS A 105 -9.51 8.47 -14.98
N SER A 106 -8.24 8.83 -14.95
CA SER A 106 -7.16 7.94 -14.52
C SER A 106 -7.37 7.44 -13.08
N MET A 107 -7.80 8.32 -12.17
CA MET A 107 -8.08 7.96 -10.79
C MET A 107 -9.26 6.98 -10.68
N ILE A 108 -10.34 7.21 -11.42
CA ILE A 108 -11.49 6.29 -11.45
C ILE A 108 -11.07 4.93 -12.02
N TYR A 109 -10.35 4.90 -13.13
CA TYR A 109 -9.86 3.63 -13.71
C TYR A 109 -8.90 2.91 -12.78
N GLY A 110 -8.06 3.65 -12.05
CA GLY A 110 -7.20 3.10 -11.01
C GLY A 110 -8.00 2.44 -9.90
N ALA A 111 -9.03 3.13 -9.40
CA ALA A 111 -9.92 2.60 -8.36
C ALA A 111 -10.68 1.35 -8.83
N LEU A 112 -11.18 1.35 -10.07
CA LEU A 112 -11.83 0.19 -10.65
C LEU A 112 -10.89 -1.00 -10.77
N LEU A 113 -9.67 -0.80 -11.28
CA LEU A 113 -8.69 -1.88 -11.42
C LEU A 113 -8.28 -2.44 -10.05
N GLY A 114 -8.00 -1.57 -9.07
CA GLY A 114 -7.66 -2.00 -7.71
C GLY A 114 -8.78 -2.80 -7.06
N SER A 115 -10.04 -2.35 -7.23
CA SER A 115 -11.23 -3.08 -6.74
C SER A 115 -11.40 -4.43 -7.43
N ILE A 116 -11.31 -4.46 -8.77
CA ILE A 116 -11.48 -5.71 -9.55
C ILE A 116 -10.40 -6.71 -9.17
N PHE A 117 -9.15 -6.26 -9.03
CA PHE A 117 -8.06 -7.16 -8.65
C PHE A 117 -8.22 -7.70 -7.22
N GLY A 118 -8.55 -6.84 -6.25
CA GLY A 118 -8.81 -7.27 -4.89
C GLY A 118 -9.99 -8.25 -4.80
N LEU A 119 -11.10 -7.95 -5.47
CA LEU A 119 -12.26 -8.85 -5.52
C LEU A 119 -11.96 -10.15 -6.25
N TYR A 120 -11.09 -10.14 -7.26
CA TYR A 120 -10.64 -11.34 -7.93
C TYR A 120 -9.87 -12.27 -6.97
N VAL A 121 -8.99 -11.72 -6.13
CA VAL A 121 -8.28 -12.51 -5.11
C VAL A 121 -9.27 -13.16 -4.16
N GLU A 122 -10.20 -12.39 -3.61
CA GLU A 122 -11.24 -12.91 -2.71
C GLU A 122 -12.11 -13.99 -3.38
N PHE A 123 -12.41 -13.81 -4.66
CA PHE A 123 -13.19 -14.81 -5.42
C PHE A 123 -12.43 -16.13 -5.57
N GLU A 124 -11.13 -16.09 -5.84
CA GLU A 124 -10.28 -17.29 -5.90
C GLU A 124 -10.15 -17.95 -4.52
N ASP A 125 -10.02 -17.13 -3.44
CA ASP A 125 -9.99 -17.63 -2.08
C ASP A 125 -11.30 -18.33 -1.69
N GLY A 126 -12.43 -17.89 -2.24
CA GLY A 126 -13.72 -18.55 -2.08
C GLY A 126 -13.75 -20.01 -2.53
N PHE A 127 -12.85 -20.42 -3.41
CA PHE A 127 -12.70 -21.83 -3.86
C PHE A 127 -11.51 -22.55 -3.21
N ALA A 128 -10.67 -21.87 -2.45
CA ALA A 128 -9.50 -22.46 -1.83
C ALA A 128 -9.89 -23.26 -0.58
N THR A 129 -9.16 -24.34 -0.29
CA THR A 129 -9.45 -25.22 0.86
C THR A 129 -9.15 -24.52 2.19
N ASP A 130 -8.05 -23.75 2.21
CA ASP A 130 -7.51 -23.15 3.44
C ASP A 130 -8.01 -21.70 3.66
N TRP A 131 -8.72 -21.14 2.68
CA TRP A 131 -9.24 -19.77 2.68
C TRP A 131 -10.76 -19.78 2.46
N GLY A 132 -11.33 -18.68 2.13
CA GLY A 132 -12.73 -18.49 1.77
C GLY A 132 -12.94 -17.05 1.34
N PHE A 133 -14.02 -16.77 0.64
CA PHE A 133 -14.40 -15.38 0.32
C PHE A 133 -14.68 -14.60 1.62
N SER A 134 -13.88 -13.58 1.88
CA SER A 134 -14.06 -12.70 3.04
C SER A 134 -14.76 -11.40 2.64
N PRO A 135 -16.00 -11.14 3.11
CA PRO A 135 -16.66 -9.84 2.90
C PRO A 135 -15.88 -8.67 3.53
N GLY A 136 -15.12 -8.93 4.60
CA GLY A 136 -14.28 -7.93 5.26
C GLY A 136 -13.13 -7.48 4.37
N ASP A 137 -12.45 -8.42 3.73
CA ASP A 137 -11.33 -8.15 2.81
C ASP A 137 -11.81 -7.54 1.51
N ALA A 138 -12.92 -8.03 0.97
CA ALA A 138 -13.59 -7.43 -0.19
C ALA A 138 -13.93 -5.95 0.07
N GLY A 139 -14.50 -5.65 1.24
CA GLY A 139 -14.78 -4.27 1.66
C GLY A 139 -13.51 -3.43 1.80
N ALA A 140 -12.46 -3.97 2.43
CA ALA A 140 -11.18 -3.30 2.59
C ALA A 140 -10.52 -3.00 1.24
N ASN A 141 -10.55 -3.95 0.31
CA ASN A 141 -10.07 -3.79 -1.07
C ASN A 141 -10.78 -2.64 -1.80
N ILE A 142 -12.12 -2.58 -1.73
CA ILE A 142 -12.89 -1.51 -2.36
C ILE A 142 -12.55 -0.16 -1.72
N LEU A 143 -12.58 -0.05 -0.40
CA LEU A 143 -12.29 1.20 0.31
C LEU A 143 -10.87 1.69 0.02
N GLY A 144 -9.89 0.79 0.01
CA GLY A 144 -8.51 1.12 -0.31
C GLY A 144 -8.33 1.62 -1.74
N ALA A 145 -8.93 0.92 -2.71
CA ALA A 145 -8.87 1.30 -4.12
C ALA A 145 -9.49 2.67 -4.40
N TRP A 146 -10.59 3.02 -3.70
CA TRP A 146 -11.28 4.30 -3.86
C TRP A 146 -10.72 5.43 -2.97
N TYR A 147 -9.78 5.13 -2.08
CA TYR A 147 -9.19 6.15 -1.21
C TYR A 147 -8.52 7.30 -1.97
N PRO A 148 -7.73 7.08 -3.06
CA PRO A 148 -7.17 8.17 -3.86
C PRO A 148 -8.24 9.07 -4.51
N VAL A 149 -9.36 8.47 -4.92
CA VAL A 149 -10.51 9.23 -5.45
C VAL A 149 -11.09 10.10 -4.33
N ALA A 150 -11.31 9.53 -3.14
CA ALA A 150 -11.79 10.29 -1.98
C ALA A 150 -10.84 11.45 -1.62
N GLN A 151 -9.51 11.23 -1.66
CA GLN A 151 -8.52 12.30 -1.45
C GLN A 151 -8.65 13.44 -2.48
N SER A 152 -9.13 13.17 -3.69
CA SER A 152 -9.33 14.20 -4.71
C SER A 152 -10.53 15.09 -4.43
N TYR A 153 -11.59 14.53 -3.84
CA TYR A 153 -12.80 15.26 -3.48
C TYR A 153 -12.73 15.92 -2.09
N PHE A 154 -11.99 15.31 -1.17
CA PHE A 154 -11.84 15.77 0.21
C PHE A 154 -10.38 16.13 0.49
N PRO A 155 -9.97 17.42 0.29
CA PRO A 155 -8.57 17.84 0.41
C PRO A 155 -7.92 17.52 1.77
N VAL A 156 -8.69 17.46 2.85
CA VAL A 156 -8.20 17.09 4.18
C VAL A 156 -7.59 15.68 4.19
N LEU A 157 -8.13 14.73 3.40
CA LEU A 157 -7.64 13.36 3.31
C LEU A 157 -6.25 13.27 2.68
N LYS A 158 -5.79 14.27 1.93
CA LYS A 158 -4.42 14.32 1.39
C LYS A 158 -3.36 14.41 2.47
N ASN A 159 -3.75 14.78 3.68
CA ASN A 159 -2.83 14.80 4.82
C ASN A 159 -2.60 13.43 5.45
N PHE A 160 -3.32 12.41 5.02
CA PHE A 160 -3.28 11.07 5.58
C PHE A 160 -2.87 10.10 4.49
N ASN A 161 -1.70 9.45 4.67
CA ASN A 161 -1.16 8.50 3.70
C ASN A 161 -0.83 7.18 4.38
N PHE A 162 -1.23 6.08 3.75
CA PHE A 162 -0.96 4.75 4.26
C PHE A 162 0.41 4.28 3.78
N LYS A 163 1.22 3.79 4.72
CA LYS A 163 2.56 3.27 4.45
C LYS A 163 2.75 1.91 5.10
N TRP A 164 3.78 1.25 4.73
CA TRP A 164 4.10 -0.10 5.18
C TRP A 164 5.58 -0.23 5.51
N SER A 165 5.90 -0.94 6.57
CA SER A 165 7.26 -1.40 6.85
C SER A 165 7.25 -2.90 7.12
N TYR A 166 8.34 -3.58 6.76
CA TYR A 166 8.41 -5.02 6.82
C TYR A 166 9.82 -5.53 7.11
N ILE A 167 9.89 -6.49 8.05
CA ILE A 167 11.07 -7.31 8.26
C ILE A 167 10.64 -8.78 8.32
N PRO A 168 11.22 -9.67 7.50
CA PRO A 168 10.89 -11.08 7.50
C PRO A 168 11.04 -11.72 8.88
N THR A 169 9.99 -12.42 9.33
CA THR A 169 10.04 -13.21 10.58
C THR A 169 10.87 -14.47 10.42
N SER A 170 11.13 -15.14 11.54
CA SER A 170 11.74 -16.49 11.52
C SER A 170 10.86 -17.52 10.82
N GLN A 171 9.53 -17.38 10.88
CA GLN A 171 8.58 -18.26 10.22
C GLN A 171 8.70 -18.20 8.70
N LEU A 172 8.84 -16.99 8.13
CA LEU A 172 9.08 -16.86 6.69
C LEU A 172 10.47 -17.38 6.32
N LYS A 173 11.51 -17.06 7.12
CA LYS A 173 12.89 -17.51 6.87
C LYS A 173 13.04 -19.02 6.92
N SER A 174 12.28 -19.71 7.76
CA SER A 174 12.25 -21.18 7.86
C SER A 174 11.35 -21.87 6.84
N GLY A 175 10.60 -21.10 6.02
CA GLY A 175 9.65 -21.66 5.04
C GLY A 175 8.30 -22.10 5.62
N GLN A 176 8.02 -21.83 6.90
CA GLN A 176 6.70 -22.08 7.48
C GLN A 176 5.63 -21.17 6.87
N LYS A 177 5.99 -19.92 6.56
CA LYS A 177 5.20 -19.01 5.72
C LYS A 177 5.74 -19.06 4.30
N LYS A 178 4.85 -19.21 3.30
CA LYS A 178 5.26 -19.34 1.90
C LYS A 178 5.57 -17.98 1.26
N ILE A 179 4.86 -16.96 1.66
CA ILE A 179 5.00 -15.61 1.09
C ILE A 179 4.99 -14.53 2.17
N PHE A 180 5.61 -13.39 1.84
CA PHE A 180 5.76 -12.27 2.77
C PHE A 180 4.43 -11.58 3.11
N ILE A 181 3.40 -11.72 2.26
CA ILE A 181 2.07 -11.14 2.49
C ILE A 181 1.43 -11.77 3.71
N ASP A 182 1.58 -13.09 3.90
CA ASP A 182 1.04 -13.83 5.05
C ASP A 182 1.89 -13.66 6.32
N ASP A 183 3.06 -13.04 6.21
CA ASP A 183 3.96 -12.82 7.34
C ASP A 183 3.55 -11.59 8.16
N HIS A 184 2.30 -11.61 8.64
CA HIS A 184 1.65 -10.48 9.33
C HIS A 184 2.45 -9.97 10.52
N GLU A 185 3.12 -10.85 11.25
CA GLU A 185 3.96 -10.43 12.37
C GLU A 185 5.22 -9.67 11.96
N GLY A 186 5.66 -9.80 10.72
CA GLY A 186 6.77 -9.02 10.15
C GLY A 186 6.35 -7.63 9.67
N GLN A 187 5.06 -7.38 9.56
CA GLN A 187 4.50 -6.17 9.00
C GLN A 187 4.15 -5.14 10.08
N THR A 188 4.26 -3.87 9.73
CA THR A 188 3.66 -2.76 10.47
C THR A 188 3.00 -1.83 9.46
N MET A 189 1.70 -1.59 9.64
CA MET A 189 0.92 -0.66 8.84
C MET A 189 0.93 0.72 9.49
N TRP A 190 1.13 1.75 8.70
CA TRP A 190 1.30 3.12 9.18
C TRP A 190 0.30 4.06 8.55
N LEU A 191 -0.25 4.94 9.36
CA LEU A 191 -0.96 6.14 8.91
C LEU A 191 -0.03 7.35 9.11
N SER A 192 0.56 7.82 8.03
CA SER A 192 1.40 9.02 7.98
C SER A 192 0.53 10.26 7.90
N ILE A 193 0.81 11.24 8.76
CA ILE A 193 0.03 12.46 8.94
C ILE A 193 0.91 13.67 8.61
N SER A 194 0.54 14.45 7.61
CA SER A 194 1.23 15.68 7.21
C SER A 194 0.90 16.81 8.18
N VAL A 195 1.48 16.75 9.38
CA VAL A 195 1.18 17.65 10.50
C VAL A 195 1.40 19.13 10.17
N VAL A 196 2.33 19.43 9.27
CA VAL A 196 2.63 20.81 8.83
C VAL A 196 1.38 21.56 8.36
N ASN A 197 0.41 20.85 7.77
CA ASN A 197 -0.81 21.46 7.24
C ASN A 197 -1.83 21.81 8.32
N PHE A 198 -1.62 21.36 9.55
CA PHE A 198 -2.46 21.65 10.72
C PHE A 198 -1.80 22.63 11.68
N LEU A 199 -0.54 23.04 11.42
CA LEU A 199 0.19 23.98 12.27
C LEU A 199 -0.21 25.43 12.00
N PRO A 200 -0.20 26.29 13.03
CA PRO A 200 -0.31 27.72 12.84
C PRO A 200 0.78 28.25 11.92
N GLU A 201 0.49 29.28 11.11
CA GLU A 201 1.41 29.82 10.09
C GLU A 201 2.79 30.23 10.67
N LYS A 202 2.82 30.68 11.93
CA LYS A 202 4.07 31.05 12.60
C LYS A 202 5.02 29.88 12.78
N ILE A 203 4.49 28.68 13.10
CA ILE A 203 5.26 27.44 13.30
C ILE A 203 5.55 26.77 11.95
N LYS A 204 4.56 26.79 11.05
CA LYS A 204 4.63 26.19 9.72
C LYS A 204 5.84 26.67 8.91
N LYS A 205 6.20 27.96 9.03
CA LYS A 205 7.36 28.54 8.33
C LYS A 205 8.70 27.91 8.71
N SER A 206 8.83 27.43 9.93
CA SER A 206 10.07 26.82 10.46
C SER A 206 10.02 25.29 10.51
N TYR A 207 8.86 24.70 10.23
CA TYR A 207 8.68 23.23 10.28
C TYR A 207 9.12 22.61 8.96
N PRO A 208 9.95 21.54 8.98
CA PRO A 208 10.36 20.84 7.77
C PRO A 208 9.14 20.21 7.08
N SER A 209 8.82 20.64 5.88
CA SER A 209 7.61 20.19 5.17
C SER A 209 7.58 18.70 4.89
N PHE A 210 8.76 18.08 4.80
CA PHE A 210 8.92 16.63 4.57
C PHE A 210 8.77 15.79 5.84
N LEU A 211 8.70 16.41 7.03
CA LEU A 211 8.60 15.68 8.29
C LEU A 211 7.14 15.50 8.69
N ASN A 212 6.71 14.25 8.78
CA ASN A 212 5.39 13.83 9.20
C ASN A 212 5.45 13.13 10.56
N LEU A 213 4.28 12.90 11.16
CA LEU A 213 4.08 11.91 12.21
C LEU A 213 3.37 10.70 11.63
N ALA A 214 3.64 9.53 12.20
CA ALA A 214 2.93 8.31 11.83
C ALA A 214 2.40 7.56 13.05
N VAL A 215 1.20 7.02 12.90
CA VAL A 215 0.62 6.04 13.83
C VAL A 215 0.78 4.67 13.20
N GLY A 216 1.43 3.76 13.91
CA GLY A 216 1.70 2.41 13.44
C GLY A 216 0.84 1.36 14.14
N TYR A 217 0.42 0.35 13.38
CA TYR A 217 -0.26 -0.83 13.87
C TYR A 217 0.48 -2.09 13.43
N GLY A 218 0.80 -2.94 14.39
CA GLY A 218 1.42 -4.23 14.17
C GLY A 218 0.81 -5.29 15.07
N VAL A 219 1.14 -6.57 14.82
CA VAL A 219 0.65 -7.70 15.58
C VAL A 219 1.79 -8.67 15.89
N ARG A 220 1.70 -9.47 16.93
CA ARG A 220 2.64 -10.54 17.26
C ARG A 220 1.97 -11.66 18.05
N ASP A 221 2.68 -12.78 18.15
CA ASP A 221 2.25 -13.97 18.90
C ASP A 221 0.84 -14.40 18.43
N LEU A 222 0.63 -14.38 17.10
CA LEU A 222 -0.64 -14.78 16.50
C LEU A 222 -0.87 -16.29 16.64
N ASP A 223 -2.05 -16.68 17.12
CA ASP A 223 -2.45 -18.08 17.28
C ASP A 223 -3.15 -18.67 16.04
N GLY A 224 -3.32 -17.88 14.99
CA GLY A 224 -4.04 -18.25 13.77
C GLY A 224 -5.57 -18.34 13.92
N ARG A 225 -6.12 -17.99 15.10
CA ARG A 225 -7.56 -18.08 15.41
C ARG A 225 -8.15 -16.74 15.86
N GLY A 226 -7.44 -15.64 15.64
CA GLY A 226 -7.86 -14.30 16.07
C GLY A 226 -7.27 -13.85 17.42
N GLY A 227 -6.48 -14.69 18.08
CA GLY A 227 -5.69 -14.32 19.26
C GLY A 227 -4.31 -13.79 18.88
N GLY A 228 -3.69 -13.11 19.85
CA GLY A 228 -2.37 -12.49 19.69
C GLY A 228 -2.29 -11.15 20.42
N ILE A 229 -1.25 -10.39 20.14
CA ILE A 229 -0.97 -9.11 20.78
C ILE A 229 -0.97 -7.99 19.73
N ARG A 230 -1.80 -6.97 19.96
CA ARG A 230 -1.79 -5.73 19.16
C ARG A 230 -0.69 -4.80 19.63
N GLU A 231 0.02 -4.22 18.68
CA GLU A 231 1.07 -3.26 18.95
C GLU A 231 0.74 -1.93 18.27
N PHE A 232 0.74 -0.86 19.06
CA PHE A 232 0.55 0.50 18.57
C PHE A 232 1.83 1.30 18.72
N TYR A 233 2.13 2.09 17.69
CA TYR A 233 3.35 2.88 17.60
C TYR A 233 3.03 4.33 17.25
N ILE A 234 3.87 5.25 17.73
CA ILE A 234 4.00 6.59 17.20
C ILE A 234 5.43 6.74 16.69
N SER A 235 5.58 7.27 15.49
CA SER A 235 6.88 7.45 14.84
C SER A 235 6.96 8.80 14.15
N LEU A 236 8.18 9.28 13.96
CA LEU A 236 8.42 10.22 12.87
C LEU A 236 8.26 9.50 11.54
N ASP A 237 7.91 10.24 10.50
CA ASP A 237 7.85 9.73 9.13
C ASP A 237 8.28 10.80 8.14
N TYR A 238 8.64 10.39 6.94
CA TYR A 238 9.16 11.28 5.91
C TYR A 238 8.25 11.29 4.68
N ASP A 239 7.74 12.46 4.33
CA ASP A 239 7.12 12.67 3.01
C ASP A 239 8.22 12.86 1.98
N LEU A 240 8.57 11.77 1.30
CA LEU A 240 9.68 11.77 0.35
C LEU A 240 9.40 12.65 -0.87
N GLU A 241 8.13 12.86 -1.21
CA GLU A 241 7.76 13.72 -2.34
C GLU A 241 8.12 15.19 -2.08
N LYS A 242 8.18 15.61 -0.83
CA LYS A 242 8.58 16.96 -0.41
C LYS A 242 10.09 17.14 -0.22
N LEU A 243 10.89 16.09 -0.38
CA LEU A 243 12.34 16.23 -0.34
C LEU A 243 12.84 17.04 -1.56
N PRO A 244 13.85 17.90 -1.36
CA PRO A 244 14.43 18.67 -2.45
C PRO A 244 15.07 17.79 -3.51
N GLY A 245 15.32 18.39 -4.67
CA GLY A 245 15.94 17.75 -5.82
C GLY A 245 14.92 17.43 -6.92
N ASP A 246 15.34 17.74 -8.13
CA ASP A 246 14.57 17.62 -9.36
C ASP A 246 15.11 16.48 -10.24
N GLY A 247 14.35 16.13 -11.25
CA GLY A 247 14.68 15.09 -12.21
C GLY A 247 13.72 13.91 -12.18
N TRP A 248 13.51 13.34 -13.35
CA TRP A 248 12.49 12.29 -13.55
C TRP A 248 12.76 11.06 -12.68
N LEU A 249 13.99 10.59 -12.61
CA LEU A 249 14.35 9.40 -11.83
C LEU A 249 14.17 9.64 -10.32
N TRP A 250 14.60 10.80 -9.84
CA TRP A 250 14.45 11.17 -8.44
C TRP A 250 12.98 11.30 -8.03
N GLY A 251 12.16 11.92 -8.88
CA GLY A 251 10.71 11.99 -8.67
C GLY A 251 10.05 10.62 -8.64
N LEU A 252 10.44 9.73 -9.55
CA LEU A 252 9.97 8.33 -9.55
C LEU A 252 10.33 7.62 -8.25
N ILE A 253 11.59 7.72 -7.81
CA ILE A 253 12.06 7.12 -6.55
C ILE A 253 11.26 7.67 -5.37
N LYS A 254 11.17 9.00 -5.22
CA LYS A 254 10.43 9.65 -4.14
C LYS A 254 8.98 9.15 -4.06
N LYS A 255 8.28 9.16 -5.18
CA LYS A 255 6.87 8.77 -5.24
C LYS A 255 6.64 7.31 -4.86
N ASN A 256 7.46 6.40 -5.39
CA ASN A 256 7.31 4.97 -5.12
C ASN A 256 7.74 4.59 -3.69
N LEU A 257 8.84 5.16 -3.19
CA LEU A 257 9.28 4.91 -1.82
C LEU A 257 8.38 5.57 -0.77
N ASN A 258 7.55 6.55 -1.15
CA ASN A 258 6.65 7.21 -0.21
C ASN A 258 5.52 6.30 0.32
N TYR A 259 5.33 5.12 -0.28
CA TYR A 259 4.46 4.06 0.26
C TYR A 259 5.12 3.22 1.35
N ILE A 260 6.42 3.43 1.59
CA ILE A 260 7.18 2.70 2.59
C ILE A 260 7.48 3.66 3.76
N HIS A 261 7.22 3.19 4.98
CA HIS A 261 7.70 3.87 6.17
C HIS A 261 9.19 3.56 6.33
N LEU A 262 10.01 4.58 6.13
CA LEU A 262 11.45 4.47 6.30
C LEU A 262 11.83 4.40 7.78
N PRO A 263 13.00 3.84 8.11
CA PRO A 263 13.49 3.79 9.48
C PRO A 263 13.54 5.18 10.13
N ALA A 264 12.84 5.33 11.24
CA ALA A 264 12.72 6.60 11.96
C ALA A 264 12.59 6.35 13.47
N PRO A 265 12.85 7.35 14.31
CA PRO A 265 12.58 7.26 15.74
C PRO A 265 11.11 6.93 16.00
N ALA A 266 10.86 5.92 16.84
CA ALA A 266 9.52 5.46 17.15
C ALA A 266 9.36 5.09 18.62
N VAL A 267 8.12 5.17 19.10
CA VAL A 267 7.71 4.73 20.43
C VAL A 267 6.61 3.69 20.27
N ARG A 268 6.79 2.51 20.85
CA ARG A 268 5.72 1.55 21.02
C ARG A 268 4.93 1.90 22.28
N LEU A 269 3.62 2.00 22.16
CA LEU A 269 2.72 2.32 23.25
C LEU A 269 2.20 1.07 23.96
N THR A 270 1.92 0.01 23.19
CA THR A 270 1.35 -1.25 23.69
C THR A 270 2.10 -2.44 23.09
N PRO A 271 2.12 -3.60 23.78
CA PRO A 271 1.64 -3.89 25.13
C PRO A 271 2.56 -3.32 26.23
N ARG A 272 3.77 -2.96 25.90
CA ARG A 272 4.76 -2.36 26.80
C ARG A 272 5.41 -1.17 26.11
N PHE A 273 5.55 -0.08 26.82
CA PHE A 273 6.26 1.08 26.35
C PHE A 273 7.71 0.73 25.99
N ALA A 274 8.14 1.13 24.78
CA ALA A 274 9.51 0.96 24.33
C ALA A 274 9.88 2.06 23.35
N PHE A 275 11.09 2.59 23.45
CA PHE A 275 11.65 3.57 22.54
C PHE A 275 12.61 2.90 21.57
N PHE A 276 12.52 3.28 20.30
CA PHE A 276 13.40 2.85 19.22
C PHE A 276 14.05 4.08 18.58
N GLY A 277 15.38 4.15 18.60
CA GLY A 277 16.11 5.22 17.93
C GLY A 277 15.94 5.20 16.42
N LEU A 278 15.95 4.00 15.83
CA LEU A 278 15.58 3.72 14.45
C LEU A 278 14.70 2.48 14.43
N PHE A 279 13.42 2.68 14.16
CA PHE A 279 12.48 1.58 14.00
C PHE A 279 12.49 1.10 12.56
N PHE A 280 12.90 -0.12 12.33
CA PHE A 280 12.85 -0.75 11.01
C PHE A 280 11.56 -1.55 10.81
N SER A 281 11.23 -2.36 11.71
CA SER A 281 10.10 -3.21 11.98
C SER A 281 10.55 -4.24 13.01
N LYS A 282 9.66 -4.72 13.83
CA LYS A 282 9.84 -5.53 15.01
C LYS A 282 11.07 -6.42 15.15
N LYS A 283 11.40 -6.54 16.33
CA LYS A 283 12.07 -7.48 17.22
C LYS A 283 13.44 -7.01 17.63
N ILE A 284 13.43 -6.40 18.73
CA ILE A 284 14.43 -6.67 19.76
C ILE A 284 13.68 -7.36 20.90
#